data_832865fa09b60dbe4f28e3fa97bc6a8e
#
_entry.id   832865fa09b60dbe4f28e3fa97bc6a8e
#
_cell.length_a   1.000
_cell.length_b   1.000
_cell.length_c   1.000
_cell.angle_alpha   90.00
_cell.angle_beta   90.00
_cell.angle_gamma   90.00
#
_symmetry.space_group_name_H-M   'P 1'
#
loop_
_entity.id
_entity.type
_entity.pdbx_description
1 polymer ?
#
loop_
_entity_poly.entity_id
_entity_poly.type
_entity_poly.pdbx_seq_one_letter_code
_entity_poly.pdbx_strand_id
1 'polypeptide(L)'
;MKIKEINQTIDVAPIKMTVQNIKLFELSDLSEQTLNAAKEVYQATPTNDGKLHYMQVIYTVENTSDENISFSNFDKVVLSNGEQLEANRNFITEKSTSFDYFGKVKQERVLGLFFNGDPKDITNVKFITSSTYQQKSYDTITDGQQVQFDL
;
A
#
# COMPACT_ATOMS: atom_id res chain seq x y z
N MET A 1 3.18 3.01 -18.74
CA MET A 1 3.60 2.52 -17.42
C MET A 1 4.66 3.44 -16.82
N LYS A 2 4.54 3.70 -15.53
CA LYS A 2 5.53 4.49 -14.79
C LYS A 2 6.10 3.63 -13.67
N ILE A 3 7.43 3.55 -13.57
CA ILE A 3 8.13 2.77 -12.52
C ILE A 3 9.12 3.69 -11.84
N LYS A 4 9.11 3.68 -10.51
CA LYS A 4 10.08 4.42 -9.72
C LYS A 4 10.72 3.51 -8.66
N GLU A 5 12.03 3.41 -8.69
CA GLU A 5 12.80 2.78 -7.62
C GLU A 5 12.94 3.77 -6.48
N ILE A 6 12.56 3.37 -5.29
CA ILE A 6 12.54 4.23 -4.11
C ILE A 6 13.65 3.85 -3.15
N ASN A 7 13.63 2.62 -2.63
CA ASN A 7 14.60 2.08 -1.67
C ASN A 7 14.82 2.98 -0.45
N GLN A 8 13.72 3.52 0.10
CA GLN A 8 13.76 4.38 1.27
C GLN A 8 13.01 3.76 2.43
N THR A 9 13.51 3.99 3.63
CA THR A 9 12.97 3.43 4.87
C THR A 9 12.10 4.46 5.58
N ILE A 10 10.97 3.97 6.09
CA ILE A 10 10.06 4.71 6.97
C ILE A 10 10.14 4.06 8.35
N ASP A 11 10.47 4.86 9.36
CA ASP A 11 10.55 4.37 10.74
C ASP A 11 9.24 4.63 11.48
N VAL A 12 8.60 3.55 11.92
CA VAL A 12 7.45 3.58 12.84
C VAL A 12 7.82 2.66 14.00
N ALA A 13 8.77 3.09 14.83
CA ALA A 13 9.44 2.25 15.83
C ALA A 13 8.47 1.34 16.60
N PRO A 14 8.79 0.07 16.80
CA PRO A 14 10.03 -0.63 16.43
C PRO A 14 10.02 -1.20 15.00
N ILE A 15 9.07 -0.79 14.19
CA ILE A 15 8.93 -1.23 12.79
C ILE A 15 9.77 -0.36 11.86
N LYS A 16 10.48 -1.01 10.94
CA LYS A 16 11.10 -0.37 9.79
C LYS A 16 10.43 -0.87 8.51
N MET A 17 9.85 0.04 7.74
CA MET A 17 9.34 -0.26 6.41
C MET A 17 10.34 0.23 5.38
N THR A 18 10.61 -0.58 4.37
CA THR A 18 11.39 -0.13 3.23
C THR A 18 10.53 -0.23 1.98
N VAL A 19 10.21 0.92 1.40
CA VAL A 19 9.51 0.98 0.11
C VAL A 19 10.56 0.76 -0.97
N GLN A 20 10.45 -0.35 -1.69
CA GLN A 20 11.43 -0.73 -2.73
C GLN A 20 11.12 -0.01 -4.03
N ASN A 21 9.89 -0.15 -4.54
CA ASN A 21 9.49 0.51 -5.78
C ASN A 21 7.99 0.77 -5.81
N ILE A 22 7.63 1.69 -6.70
CA ILE A 22 6.23 2.04 -7.00
C ILE A 22 6.05 1.91 -8.50
N LYS A 23 5.00 1.20 -8.92
CA LYS A 23 4.64 1.02 -10.32
C LYS A 23 3.22 1.52 -10.53
N LEU A 24 3.04 2.35 -11.55
CA LEU A 24 1.72 2.79 -12.00
C LEU A 24 1.53 2.28 -13.42
N PHE A 25 0.46 1.55 -13.65
CA PHE A 25 0.22 0.97 -14.96
C PHE A 25 -1.26 0.79 -15.25
N GLU A 26 -1.53 0.43 -16.48
CA GLU A 26 -2.86 0.21 -17.00
C GLU A 26 -3.07 -1.28 -17.21
N LEU A 27 -4.16 -1.81 -16.66
CA LEU A 27 -4.58 -3.18 -16.87
C LEU A 27 -5.58 -3.22 -18.04
N SER A 28 -5.34 -4.09 -19.02
CA SER A 28 -6.17 -4.26 -20.19
C SER A 28 -6.60 -5.72 -20.37
N ASP A 29 -7.52 -5.97 -21.27
CA ASP A 29 -8.03 -7.32 -21.60
C ASP A 29 -8.60 -8.04 -20.37
N LEU A 30 -9.31 -7.28 -19.54
CA LEU A 30 -9.88 -7.79 -18.30
C LEU A 30 -11.20 -8.49 -18.55
N SER A 31 -11.45 -9.56 -17.79
CA SER A 31 -12.75 -10.23 -17.81
C SER A 31 -13.85 -9.32 -17.26
N GLU A 32 -15.08 -9.56 -17.69
CA GLU A 32 -16.25 -8.85 -17.15
C GLU A 32 -16.37 -9.02 -15.65
N GLN A 33 -16.05 -10.21 -15.14
CA GLN A 33 -16.06 -10.50 -13.71
C GLN A 33 -15.05 -9.61 -12.95
N THR A 34 -13.85 -9.47 -13.49
CA THR A 34 -12.81 -8.62 -12.87
C THR A 34 -13.23 -7.15 -12.89
N LEU A 35 -13.78 -6.68 -14.01
CA LEU A 35 -14.27 -5.30 -14.12
C LEU A 35 -15.40 -5.01 -13.13
N ASN A 36 -16.35 -5.94 -12.99
CA ASN A 36 -17.46 -5.78 -12.04
C ASN A 36 -16.96 -5.78 -10.60
N ALA A 37 -16.04 -6.68 -10.26
CA ALA A 37 -15.45 -6.72 -8.92
C ALA A 37 -14.70 -5.42 -8.60
N ALA A 38 -13.97 -4.88 -9.57
CA ALA A 38 -13.25 -3.63 -9.40
C ALA A 38 -14.21 -2.46 -9.12
N LYS A 39 -15.33 -2.39 -9.83
CA LYS A 39 -16.35 -1.35 -9.61
C LYS A 39 -17.04 -1.49 -8.25
N GLU A 40 -17.50 -2.68 -7.92
CA GLU A 40 -18.38 -2.91 -6.77
C GLU A 40 -17.62 -2.99 -5.45
N VAL A 41 -16.48 -3.66 -5.45
CA VAL A 41 -15.71 -3.92 -4.22
C VAL A 41 -14.65 -2.85 -4.00
N TYR A 42 -13.94 -2.45 -5.05
CA TYR A 42 -12.79 -1.55 -4.97
C TYR A 42 -13.10 -0.13 -5.43
N GLN A 43 -14.34 0.13 -5.87
CA GLN A 43 -14.83 1.44 -6.33
C GLN A 43 -13.96 2.06 -7.44
N ALA A 44 -13.37 1.20 -8.28
CA ALA A 44 -12.61 1.63 -9.43
C ALA A 44 -13.55 2.04 -10.56
N THR A 45 -13.12 3.02 -11.35
CA THR A 45 -13.85 3.46 -12.53
C THR A 45 -13.05 3.08 -13.77
N PRO A 46 -13.49 2.06 -14.55
CA PRO A 46 -12.79 1.73 -15.79
C PRO A 46 -12.83 2.88 -16.78
N THR A 47 -11.83 2.93 -17.66
CA THR A 47 -11.83 3.84 -18.81
C THR A 47 -12.93 3.42 -19.80
N ASN A 48 -13.20 4.28 -20.80
CA ASN A 48 -14.23 3.99 -21.80
C ASN A 48 -13.95 2.71 -22.61
N ASP A 49 -12.69 2.33 -22.75
CA ASP A 49 -12.26 1.10 -23.43
C ASP A 49 -12.00 -0.07 -22.46
N GLY A 50 -12.52 0.01 -21.23
CA GLY A 50 -12.52 -1.11 -20.29
C GLY A 50 -11.20 -1.38 -19.61
N LYS A 51 -10.34 -0.38 -19.48
CA LYS A 51 -9.06 -0.50 -18.79
C LYS A 51 -9.15 0.03 -17.36
N LEU A 52 -8.29 -0.51 -16.50
CA LEU A 52 -8.16 -0.05 -15.11
C LEU A 52 -6.77 0.48 -14.87
N HIS A 53 -6.66 1.54 -14.08
CA HIS A 53 -5.39 2.08 -13.61
C HIS A 53 -5.07 1.49 -12.25
N TYR A 54 -3.82 1.07 -12.07
CA TYR A 54 -3.40 0.25 -10.95
C TYR A 54 -2.03 0.68 -10.44
N MET A 55 -1.93 0.81 -9.13
CA MET A 55 -0.67 1.09 -8.45
C MET A 55 -0.22 -0.15 -7.70
N GLN A 56 1.04 -0.54 -7.89
CA GLN A 56 1.67 -1.61 -7.15
C GLN A 56 2.86 -1.06 -6.38
N VAL A 57 2.90 -1.35 -5.09
CA VAL A 57 3.99 -0.97 -4.20
C VAL A 57 4.59 -2.23 -3.62
N ILE A 58 5.88 -2.45 -3.84
CA ILE A 58 6.63 -3.54 -3.21
C ILE A 58 7.41 -2.94 -2.05
N TYR A 59 7.24 -3.52 -0.88
CA TYR A 59 7.87 -3.03 0.34
C TYR A 59 8.17 -4.18 1.30
N THR A 60 9.06 -3.92 2.24
CA THR A 60 9.37 -4.85 3.33
C THR A 60 8.98 -4.21 4.66
N VAL A 61 8.60 -5.06 5.61
CA VAL A 61 8.29 -4.66 6.98
C VAL A 61 9.16 -5.49 7.90
N GLU A 62 9.91 -4.82 8.76
CA GLU A 62 10.81 -5.45 9.73
C GLU A 62 10.46 -5.01 11.14
N ASN A 63 10.19 -5.96 12.01
CA ASN A 63 10.13 -5.70 13.44
C ASN A 63 11.55 -5.83 14.02
N THR A 64 12.10 -4.72 14.49
CA THR A 64 13.46 -4.70 15.01
C THR A 64 13.57 -5.09 16.49
N SER A 65 12.43 -5.32 17.15
CA SER A 65 12.36 -5.68 18.58
C SER A 65 12.13 -7.17 18.80
N ASP A 66 12.31 -7.62 20.01
CA ASP A 66 11.96 -8.98 20.43
C ASP A 66 10.48 -9.12 20.82
N GLU A 67 9.75 -8.00 20.86
CA GLU A 67 8.35 -7.98 21.23
C GLU A 67 7.44 -8.27 20.06
N ASN A 68 6.22 -8.69 20.36
CA ASN A 68 5.18 -8.92 19.35
C ASN A 68 4.45 -7.59 19.10
N ILE A 69 4.43 -7.17 17.83
CA ILE A 69 3.91 -5.87 17.42
C ILE A 69 2.74 -6.06 16.46
N SER A 70 1.67 -5.31 16.69
CA SER A 70 0.56 -5.18 15.75
C SER A 70 0.75 -3.91 14.92
N PHE A 71 0.74 -4.06 13.59
CA PHE A 71 1.00 -2.96 12.67
C PHE A 71 0.30 -3.22 11.34
N SER A 72 -0.66 -2.37 10.98
CA SER A 72 -1.49 -2.55 9.79
C SER A 72 -0.85 -2.01 8.51
N ASN A 73 0.45 -1.76 8.51
CA ASN A 73 1.22 -1.30 7.36
C ASN A 73 0.76 0.10 6.90
N PHE A 74 0.21 0.21 5.70
CA PHE A 74 -0.32 1.47 5.20
C PHE A 74 -1.80 1.62 5.56
N ASP A 75 -2.18 2.83 5.94
CA ASP A 75 -3.58 3.21 6.19
C ASP A 75 -4.19 3.83 4.94
N LYS A 76 -3.52 4.83 4.38
CA LYS A 76 -3.98 5.58 3.21
C LYS A 76 -2.83 5.89 2.26
N VAL A 77 -3.20 6.09 0.99
CA VAL A 77 -2.28 6.57 -0.04
C VAL A 77 -2.93 7.75 -0.73
N VAL A 78 -2.23 8.88 -0.79
CA VAL A 78 -2.73 10.09 -1.43
C VAL A 78 -1.89 10.38 -2.68
N LEU A 79 -2.57 10.49 -3.81
CA LEU A 79 -1.94 10.77 -5.09
C LEU A 79 -1.93 12.27 -5.36
N SER A 80 -0.98 12.73 -6.18
CA SER A 80 -0.84 14.15 -6.52
C SER A 80 -2.03 14.73 -7.28
N ASN A 81 -2.88 13.90 -7.86
CA ASN A 81 -4.11 14.34 -8.51
C ASN A 81 -5.27 14.59 -7.54
N GLY A 82 -5.05 14.42 -6.23
CA GLY A 82 -6.06 14.61 -5.20
C GLY A 82 -6.83 13.36 -4.78
N GLU A 83 -6.59 12.21 -5.40
CA GLU A 83 -7.23 10.97 -4.97
C GLU A 83 -6.64 10.49 -3.65
N GLN A 84 -7.51 10.08 -2.73
CA GLN A 84 -7.14 9.41 -1.50
C GLN A 84 -7.62 7.97 -1.54
N LEU A 85 -6.68 7.03 -1.48
CA LEU A 85 -6.96 5.61 -1.58
C LEU A 85 -6.87 4.96 -0.20
N GLU A 86 -7.82 4.10 0.09
CA GLU A 86 -7.82 3.32 1.33
C GLU A 86 -6.97 2.05 1.12
N ALA A 87 -5.93 1.88 1.93
CA ALA A 87 -5.01 0.77 1.76
C ALA A 87 -5.65 -0.60 2.07
N ASN A 88 -6.74 -0.63 2.83
CA ASN A 88 -7.49 -1.86 3.08
C ASN A 88 -8.25 -2.38 1.86
N ARG A 89 -8.34 -1.60 0.77
CA ARG A 89 -8.89 -2.03 -0.51
C ARG A 89 -7.84 -2.66 -1.42
N ASN A 90 -6.90 -3.36 -0.83
CA ASN A 90 -5.82 -4.05 -1.53
C ASN A 90 -6.41 -5.16 -2.42
N PHE A 91 -6.15 -5.07 -3.72
CA PHE A 91 -6.62 -6.05 -4.71
C PHE A 91 -5.75 -7.31 -4.77
N ILE A 92 -4.58 -7.26 -4.17
CA ILE A 92 -3.66 -8.40 -4.19
C ILE A 92 -4.01 -9.38 -3.08
N THR A 93 -4.19 -10.65 -3.46
CA THR A 93 -4.35 -11.73 -2.50
C THR A 93 -2.98 -12.19 -2.02
N GLU A 94 -2.61 -11.77 -0.82
CA GLU A 94 -1.43 -12.29 -0.15
C GLU A 94 -1.79 -13.57 0.62
N LYS A 95 -0.84 -14.48 0.74
CA LYS A 95 -1.03 -15.73 1.49
C LYS A 95 -1.25 -15.49 2.98
N SER A 96 -0.70 -14.39 3.50
CA SER A 96 -0.86 -13.98 4.90
C SER A 96 -1.48 -12.58 4.92
N THR A 97 -2.59 -12.46 5.66
CA THR A 97 -3.24 -11.18 5.92
C THR A 97 -2.97 -10.69 7.35
N SER A 98 -2.09 -11.38 8.08
CA SER A 98 -1.76 -11.01 9.46
C SER A 98 -0.99 -9.71 9.50
N PHE A 99 -1.40 -8.83 10.41
CA PHE A 99 -0.70 -7.59 10.74
C PHE A 99 0.05 -7.68 12.06
N ASP A 100 0.26 -8.91 12.56
CA ASP A 100 1.03 -9.16 13.76
C ASP A 100 2.43 -9.64 13.38
N TYR A 101 3.42 -9.01 13.98
CA TYR A 101 4.84 -9.31 13.77
C TYR A 101 5.42 -9.85 15.08
N PHE A 102 5.70 -11.14 15.11
CA PHE A 102 6.10 -11.85 16.31
C PHE A 102 7.63 -11.87 16.44
N GLY A 103 8.17 -10.96 17.25
CA GLY A 103 9.61 -10.82 17.43
C GLY A 103 10.30 -10.26 16.18
N LYS A 104 11.61 -10.50 16.08
CA LYS A 104 12.45 -10.00 14.98
C LYS A 104 12.19 -10.72 13.67
N VAL A 105 11.13 -10.34 12.98
CA VAL A 105 10.77 -10.89 11.68
C VAL A 105 10.85 -9.80 10.61
N LYS A 106 11.12 -10.21 9.38
CA LYS A 106 11.10 -9.35 8.21
C LYS A 106 10.26 -10.02 7.12
N GLN A 107 9.32 -9.26 6.57
CA GLN A 107 8.42 -9.78 5.54
C GLN A 107 8.37 -8.86 4.34
N GLU A 108 8.39 -9.43 3.15
CA GLU A 108 8.11 -8.73 1.92
C GLU A 108 6.61 -8.70 1.69
N ARG A 109 6.10 -7.53 1.29
CA ARG A 109 4.68 -7.31 1.08
C ARG A 109 4.44 -6.55 -0.21
N VAL A 110 3.24 -6.70 -0.73
CA VAL A 110 2.79 -6.00 -1.93
C VAL A 110 1.47 -5.30 -1.63
N LEU A 111 1.39 -4.03 -1.99
CA LEU A 111 0.15 -3.27 -1.96
C LEU A 111 -0.29 -3.01 -3.39
N GLY A 112 -1.54 -3.35 -3.71
CA GLY A 112 -2.11 -3.13 -5.03
C GLY A 112 -3.43 -2.39 -4.93
N LEU A 113 -3.50 -1.18 -5.49
CA LEU A 113 -4.67 -0.32 -5.40
C LEU A 113 -5.07 0.20 -6.77
N PHE A 114 -6.37 0.23 -7.03
CA PHE A 114 -6.90 0.92 -8.20
C PHE A 114 -6.98 2.41 -7.94
N PHE A 115 -6.73 3.20 -8.99
CA PHE A 115 -6.95 4.65 -8.96
C PHE A 115 -7.59 5.09 -10.28
N ASN A 116 -8.15 6.30 -10.33
CA ASN A 116 -8.96 6.74 -11.45
C ASN A 116 -8.25 7.74 -12.37
N GLY A 117 -7.11 8.27 -11.93
CA GLY A 117 -6.32 9.20 -12.74
C GLY A 117 -5.48 8.51 -13.81
N ASP A 118 -4.87 9.29 -14.68
CA ASP A 118 -3.93 8.79 -15.67
C ASP A 118 -2.55 8.60 -15.00
N PRO A 119 -1.89 7.44 -15.15
CA PRO A 119 -0.57 7.20 -14.56
C PRO A 119 0.45 8.29 -14.88
N LYS A 120 0.43 8.84 -16.09
CA LYS A 120 1.40 9.87 -16.52
C LYS A 120 1.24 11.18 -15.74
N ASP A 121 0.06 11.46 -15.18
CA ASP A 121 -0.24 12.71 -14.47
C ASP A 121 0.10 12.64 -12.98
N ILE A 122 0.45 11.46 -12.47
CA ILE A 122 0.82 11.28 -11.07
C ILE A 122 2.31 11.59 -10.90
N THR A 123 2.61 12.67 -10.18
CA THR A 123 4.00 13.15 -9.98
C THR A 123 4.57 12.83 -8.61
N ASN A 124 3.70 12.55 -7.65
CA ASN A 124 4.13 12.13 -6.32
C ASN A 124 3.05 11.28 -5.64
N VAL A 125 3.47 10.52 -4.66
CA VAL A 125 2.61 9.65 -3.85
C VAL A 125 2.95 9.87 -2.39
N LYS A 126 1.93 10.12 -1.57
CA LYS A 126 2.07 10.27 -0.13
C LYS A 126 1.52 9.02 0.56
N PHE A 127 2.32 8.38 1.39
CA PHE A 127 1.90 7.24 2.19
C PHE A 127 1.65 7.67 3.62
N ILE A 128 0.53 7.19 4.18
CA ILE A 128 0.19 7.35 5.58
C ILE A 128 0.19 5.95 6.20
N THR A 129 1.10 5.71 7.14
CA THR A 129 1.22 4.42 7.81
C THR A 129 0.26 4.31 8.97
N SER A 130 -0.02 3.09 9.41
CA SER A 130 -0.67 2.87 10.69
C SER A 130 0.30 3.21 11.84
N SER A 131 -0.25 3.31 13.06
CA SER A 131 0.55 3.32 14.28
C SER A 131 1.03 1.91 14.61
N THR A 132 2.05 1.78 15.45
CA THR A 132 2.45 0.50 16.02
C THR A 132 1.83 0.33 17.39
N TYR A 133 1.44 -0.92 17.69
CA TYR A 133 0.77 -1.27 18.94
C TYR A 133 1.41 -2.51 19.55
N GLN A 134 1.36 -2.60 20.88
CA GLN A 134 1.62 -3.85 21.57
C GLN A 134 0.56 -4.88 21.17
N GLN A 135 0.96 -6.05 20.73
CA GLN A 135 0.04 -7.04 20.19
C GLN A 135 -1.00 -7.51 21.22
N LYS A 136 -0.61 -7.66 22.48
CA LYS A 136 -1.51 -8.16 23.54
C LYS A 136 -2.45 -7.09 24.08
N SER A 137 -1.93 -5.90 24.37
CA SER A 137 -2.68 -4.83 25.05
C SER A 137 -3.28 -3.82 24.09
N TYR A 138 -2.78 -3.76 22.85
CA TYR A 138 -3.07 -2.70 21.88
C TYR A 138 -2.71 -1.29 22.35
N ASP A 139 -1.79 -1.19 23.30
CA ASP A 139 -1.24 0.11 23.67
C ASP A 139 -0.40 0.65 22.52
N THR A 140 -0.59 1.92 22.18
CA THR A 140 0.15 2.58 21.11
C THR A 140 1.61 2.74 21.50
N ILE A 141 2.52 2.31 20.63
CA ILE A 141 3.96 2.50 20.82
C ILE A 141 4.42 3.75 20.09
N THR A 142 4.11 3.84 18.80
CA THR A 142 4.48 4.96 17.93
C THR A 142 3.33 5.30 17.03
N ASP A 143 3.05 6.59 16.87
CA ASP A 143 2.02 7.06 15.95
C ASP A 143 2.43 6.83 14.51
N GLY A 144 1.44 6.68 13.62
CA GLY A 144 1.65 6.55 12.20
C GLY A 144 2.42 7.72 11.62
N GLN A 145 3.15 7.46 10.54
CA GLN A 145 4.00 8.44 9.86
C GLN A 145 3.43 8.78 8.50
N GLN A 146 3.80 9.94 8.01
CA GLN A 146 3.41 10.43 6.69
C GLN A 146 4.68 10.72 5.89
N VAL A 147 4.79 10.14 4.70
CA VAL A 147 5.96 10.29 3.85
C VAL A 147 5.53 10.46 2.39
N GLN A 148 6.24 11.29 1.66
CA GLN A 148 5.97 11.57 0.25
C GLN A 148 7.17 11.17 -0.60
N PHE A 149 6.90 10.52 -1.72
CA PHE A 149 7.92 10.17 -2.71
C PHE A 149 7.56 10.80 -4.05
N ASP A 150 8.54 11.39 -4.70
CA ASP A 150 8.41 11.87 -6.07
C ASP A 150 8.53 10.70 -7.06
N LEU A 151 7.77 10.78 -8.13
CA LEU A 151 7.75 9.75 -9.18
C LEU A 151 8.42 10.22 -10.46
#